data_9cb30d599230084d88295dec1596fa82
#
_entry.id   9cb30d599230084d88295dec1596fa82
#
_cell.length_a   1.000
_cell.length_b   1.000
_cell.length_c   1.000
_cell.angle_alpha   90.00
_cell.angle_beta   90.00
_cell.angle_gamma   90.00
#
_symmetry.space_group_name_H-M   'P 1'
#
loop_
_entity.id
_entity.type
_entity.pdbx_description
1 polymer ?
#
loop_
_entity_poly.entity_id
_entity_poly.type
_entity_poly.pdbx_seq_one_letter_code
_entity_poly.pdbx_strand_id
1 'polypeptide(L)'
;MGLMKKIFGDYSSRELKSIYPIVDKIESMADEYKAMSDEALRAKTTEFKERLQNGETLDDILPEAFATVREAADRVLGMRPYRVQLVGGIVLHQGRIAEMKTGEGKTLVATLPAYLNALTGRGVHIVTVNDYLAKRDSEWMGKVHRFLGLKVGLIVHGLTTKERQAAYAADITYGTNNEMGFDYLRDNMCIYSTELVQRGHAFAIVDEVDSILIDEARTPLIISGQGEKSTQLYDIDRKSTRLNSSH
;
A
#
# COMPACT_ATOMS: atom_id res chain seq x y z
N MET A 1 -32.72 -13.27 -18.22
CA MET A 1 -31.55 -12.40 -17.93
C MET A 1 -30.74 -11.91 -19.14
N GLY A 2 -31.02 -12.35 -20.38
CA GLY A 2 -30.20 -12.03 -21.55
C GLY A 2 -30.46 -10.67 -22.25
N LEU A 3 -31.69 -10.15 -22.25
CA LEU A 3 -32.07 -8.99 -23.06
C LEU A 3 -31.68 -7.65 -22.42
N MET A 4 -31.75 -7.53 -21.11
CA MET A 4 -31.31 -6.32 -20.37
C MET A 4 -29.76 -6.14 -20.40
N LYS A 5 -29.00 -7.22 -20.34
CA LYS A 5 -27.52 -7.16 -20.53
C LYS A 5 -27.14 -6.69 -21.96
N LYS A 6 -27.93 -7.00 -23.00
CA LYS A 6 -27.68 -6.56 -24.37
C LYS A 6 -27.97 -5.07 -24.59
N ILE A 7 -28.92 -4.48 -23.84
CA ILE A 7 -29.35 -3.09 -24.02
C ILE A 7 -28.54 -2.12 -23.11
N PHE A 8 -28.19 -2.52 -21.88
CA PHE A 8 -27.52 -1.65 -20.92
C PHE A 8 -26.02 -1.91 -20.74
N GLY A 9 -25.44 -2.91 -21.42
CA GLY A 9 -24.05 -3.32 -21.25
C GLY A 9 -23.80 -3.92 -19.86
N ASP A 10 -22.64 -4.54 -19.68
CA ASP A 10 -22.18 -4.94 -18.36
C ASP A 10 -21.68 -3.70 -17.58
N TYR A 11 -21.84 -3.67 -16.26
CA TYR A 11 -21.34 -2.59 -15.37
C TYR A 11 -19.87 -2.30 -15.66
N SER A 12 -19.03 -3.34 -15.72
CA SER A 12 -17.61 -3.24 -16.05
C SER A 12 -17.36 -2.54 -17.40
N SER A 13 -18.16 -2.85 -18.42
CA SER A 13 -17.99 -2.23 -19.74
C SER A 13 -18.31 -0.72 -19.74
N ARG A 14 -19.22 -0.26 -18.88
CA ARG A 14 -19.53 1.17 -18.75
C ARG A 14 -18.42 1.90 -17.99
N GLU A 15 -17.92 1.30 -16.91
CA GLU A 15 -16.82 1.85 -16.14
C GLU A 15 -15.54 1.96 -16.98
N LEU A 16 -15.23 0.92 -17.77
CA LEU A 16 -14.08 0.95 -18.68
C LEU A 16 -14.18 2.07 -19.72
N LYS A 17 -15.40 2.40 -20.20
CA LYS A 17 -15.60 3.52 -21.13
C LYS A 17 -15.23 4.87 -20.52
N SER A 18 -15.38 5.07 -19.22
CA SER A 18 -14.95 6.30 -18.54
C SER A 18 -13.43 6.34 -18.32
N ILE A 19 -12.79 5.18 -18.23
CA ILE A 19 -11.35 5.07 -18.00
C ILE A 19 -10.53 5.22 -19.28
N TYR A 20 -11.03 4.72 -20.42
CA TYR A 20 -10.29 4.73 -21.69
C TYR A 20 -9.82 6.13 -22.13
N PRO A 21 -10.61 7.23 -22.03
CA PRO A 21 -10.13 8.56 -22.38
C PRO A 21 -8.92 9.01 -21.54
N ILE A 22 -8.86 8.59 -20.26
CA ILE A 22 -7.72 8.88 -19.39
C ILE A 22 -6.49 8.12 -19.88
N VAL A 23 -6.66 6.84 -20.23
CA VAL A 23 -5.58 6.01 -20.78
C VAL A 23 -5.10 6.56 -22.13
N ASP A 24 -6.00 6.99 -23.01
CA ASP A 24 -5.65 7.63 -24.28
C ASP A 24 -4.81 8.89 -24.06
N LYS A 25 -5.16 9.70 -23.04
CA LYS A 25 -4.38 10.87 -22.65
C LYS A 25 -2.98 10.48 -22.13
N ILE A 26 -2.86 9.43 -21.30
CA ILE A 26 -1.57 8.93 -20.83
C ILE A 26 -0.70 8.47 -22.01
N GLU A 27 -1.27 7.73 -22.93
CA GLU A 27 -0.56 7.21 -24.11
C GLU A 27 -0.13 8.30 -25.08
N SER A 28 -0.94 9.36 -25.26
CA SER A 28 -0.62 10.49 -26.12
C SER A 28 0.60 11.29 -25.66
N MET A 29 0.94 11.25 -24.38
CA MET A 29 2.12 11.92 -23.82
C MET A 29 3.42 11.10 -23.95
N ALA A 30 3.38 9.90 -24.55
CA ALA A 30 4.50 8.96 -24.55
C ALA A 30 5.78 9.55 -25.17
N ASP A 31 5.67 10.23 -26.31
CA ASP A 31 6.82 10.78 -27.01
C ASP A 31 7.43 11.99 -26.27
N GLU A 32 6.59 12.81 -25.65
CA GLU A 32 7.01 13.93 -24.82
C GLU A 32 7.84 13.43 -23.62
N TYR A 33 7.32 12.46 -22.87
CA TYR A 33 7.99 11.92 -21.69
C TYR A 33 9.27 11.14 -22.06
N LYS A 34 9.28 10.46 -23.20
CA LYS A 34 10.45 9.78 -23.73
C LYS A 34 11.58 10.76 -24.07
N ALA A 35 11.26 11.96 -24.53
CA ALA A 35 12.22 13.00 -24.89
C ALA A 35 12.82 13.74 -23.66
N MET A 36 12.22 13.60 -22.46
CA MET A 36 12.74 14.22 -21.23
C MET A 36 14.08 13.61 -20.81
N SER A 37 14.97 14.43 -20.22
CA SER A 37 16.12 13.90 -19.49
C SER A 37 15.69 13.23 -18.20
N ASP A 38 16.59 12.44 -17.58
CA ASP A 38 16.32 11.81 -16.29
C ASP A 38 16.04 12.85 -15.19
N GLU A 39 16.76 13.98 -15.23
CA GLU A 39 16.57 15.08 -14.28
C GLU A 39 15.19 15.74 -14.48
N ALA A 40 14.77 15.96 -15.71
CA ALA A 40 13.45 16.54 -16.03
C ALA A 40 12.31 15.59 -15.58
N LEU A 41 12.50 14.28 -15.81
CA LEU A 41 11.51 13.28 -15.39
C LEU A 41 11.39 13.20 -13.86
N ARG A 42 12.50 13.26 -13.12
CA ARG A 42 12.53 13.31 -11.66
C ARG A 42 11.90 14.59 -11.11
N ALA A 43 12.14 15.74 -11.78
CA ALA A 43 11.58 17.03 -11.38
C ALA A 43 10.05 17.05 -11.40
N LYS A 44 9.40 16.20 -12.21
CA LYS A 44 7.94 16.02 -12.22
C LYS A 44 7.37 15.68 -10.85
N THR A 45 8.09 14.95 -10.03
CA THR A 45 7.65 14.63 -8.65
C THR A 45 7.50 15.89 -7.79
N THR A 46 8.42 16.84 -7.89
CA THR A 46 8.34 18.11 -7.18
C THR A 46 7.22 18.97 -7.74
N GLU A 47 7.13 19.09 -9.06
CA GLU A 47 6.06 19.81 -9.75
C GLU A 47 4.66 19.33 -9.31
N PHE A 48 4.43 18.02 -9.30
CA PHE A 48 3.15 17.46 -8.88
C PHE A 48 2.83 17.74 -7.41
N LYS A 49 3.82 17.63 -6.51
CA LYS A 49 3.65 17.99 -5.10
C LYS A 49 3.26 19.46 -4.93
N GLU A 50 3.87 20.37 -5.68
CA GLU A 50 3.53 21.80 -5.68
C GLU A 50 2.12 22.05 -6.22
N ARG A 51 1.72 21.39 -7.30
CA ARG A 51 0.37 21.49 -7.88
C ARG A 51 -0.71 21.02 -6.89
N LEU A 52 -0.46 19.92 -6.19
CA LEU A 52 -1.35 19.44 -5.11
C LEU A 52 -1.45 20.45 -3.95
N GLN A 53 -0.33 21.09 -3.55
CA GLN A 53 -0.34 22.12 -2.53
C GLN A 53 -1.12 23.38 -2.99
N ASN A 54 -1.13 23.66 -4.28
CA ASN A 54 -1.88 24.75 -4.89
C ASN A 54 -3.36 24.42 -5.14
N GLY A 55 -3.83 23.25 -4.73
CA GLY A 55 -5.25 22.87 -4.72
C GLY A 55 -5.70 22.00 -5.89
N GLU A 56 -4.81 21.54 -6.78
CA GLU A 56 -5.15 20.50 -7.73
C GLU A 56 -5.40 19.17 -7.02
N THR A 57 -6.24 18.32 -7.60
CA THR A 57 -6.55 16.99 -7.08
C THR A 57 -5.63 15.92 -7.66
N LEU A 58 -5.63 14.74 -7.03
CA LEU A 58 -4.92 13.58 -7.58
C LEU A 58 -5.45 13.18 -8.97
N ASP A 59 -6.76 13.33 -9.20
CA ASP A 59 -7.38 13.04 -10.50
C ASP A 59 -6.93 14.00 -11.60
N ASP A 60 -6.69 15.27 -11.27
CA ASP A 60 -6.20 16.27 -12.22
C ASP A 60 -4.80 15.93 -12.74
N ILE A 61 -3.92 15.48 -11.86
CA ILE A 61 -2.53 15.15 -12.20
C ILE A 61 -2.34 13.68 -12.61
N LEU A 62 -3.35 12.81 -12.43
CA LEU A 62 -3.25 11.37 -12.68
C LEU A 62 -2.67 11.03 -14.07
N PRO A 63 -3.12 11.62 -15.19
CA PRO A 63 -2.59 11.24 -16.50
C PRO A 63 -1.09 11.49 -16.63
N GLU A 64 -0.62 12.65 -16.15
CA GLU A 64 0.79 13.02 -16.19
C GLU A 64 1.63 12.19 -15.22
N ALA A 65 1.12 11.93 -14.00
CA ALA A 65 1.79 11.09 -13.01
C ALA A 65 1.96 9.64 -13.52
N PHE A 66 0.93 9.09 -14.16
CA PHE A 66 1.01 7.75 -14.76
C PHE A 66 1.96 7.70 -15.95
N ALA A 67 1.99 8.75 -16.80
CA ALA A 67 2.97 8.87 -17.87
C ALA A 67 4.41 8.92 -17.32
N THR A 68 4.63 9.63 -16.22
CA THR A 68 5.92 9.70 -15.51
C THR A 68 6.37 8.31 -15.03
N VAL A 69 5.51 7.57 -14.34
CA VAL A 69 5.83 6.21 -13.86
C VAL A 69 6.06 5.25 -15.02
N ARG A 70 5.23 5.35 -16.06
CA ARG A 70 5.33 4.51 -17.26
C ARG A 70 6.69 4.65 -17.94
N GLU A 71 7.16 5.87 -18.09
CA GLU A 71 8.47 6.15 -18.67
C GLU A 71 9.61 5.75 -17.72
N ALA A 72 9.49 6.05 -16.42
CA ALA A 72 10.47 5.66 -15.42
C ALA A 72 10.63 4.13 -15.32
N ALA A 73 9.53 3.38 -15.37
CA ALA A 73 9.55 1.92 -15.36
C ALA A 73 10.23 1.34 -16.61
N ASP A 74 10.01 1.96 -17.77
CA ASP A 74 10.68 1.60 -19.03
C ASP A 74 12.21 1.79 -18.91
N ARG A 75 12.66 2.96 -18.42
CA ARG A 75 14.09 3.28 -18.26
C ARG A 75 14.79 2.41 -17.22
N VAL A 76 14.15 2.22 -16.08
CA VAL A 76 14.79 1.58 -14.90
C VAL A 76 14.69 0.06 -14.93
N LEU A 77 13.59 -0.47 -15.45
CA LEU A 77 13.30 -1.91 -15.44
C LEU A 77 13.27 -2.53 -16.83
N GLY A 78 13.25 -1.72 -17.91
CA GLY A 78 12.93 -2.21 -19.25
C GLY A 78 11.49 -2.71 -19.40
N MET A 79 10.60 -2.24 -18.55
CA MET A 79 9.22 -2.71 -18.43
C MET A 79 8.25 -1.54 -18.60
N ARG A 80 7.77 -1.32 -19.82
CA ARG A 80 6.78 -0.28 -20.09
C ARG A 80 5.39 -0.79 -19.82
N PRO A 81 4.62 -0.19 -18.89
CA PRO A 81 3.23 -0.59 -18.63
C PRO A 81 2.36 -0.56 -19.88
N TYR A 82 1.64 -1.64 -20.13
CA TYR A 82 0.70 -1.78 -21.24
C TYR A 82 -0.62 -1.07 -20.92
N ARG A 83 -1.42 -0.81 -21.96
CA ARG A 83 -2.75 -0.19 -21.85
C ARG A 83 -3.64 -0.84 -20.79
N VAL A 84 -3.73 -2.16 -20.74
CA VAL A 84 -4.51 -2.89 -19.75
C VAL A 84 -3.99 -2.68 -18.31
N GLN A 85 -2.69 -2.51 -18.17
CA GLN A 85 -2.07 -2.23 -16.87
C GLN A 85 -2.33 -0.79 -16.40
N LEU A 86 -2.40 0.18 -17.32
CA LEU A 86 -2.84 1.55 -17.00
C LEU A 86 -4.29 1.55 -16.51
N VAL A 87 -5.17 0.79 -17.16
CA VAL A 87 -6.57 0.59 -16.71
C VAL A 87 -6.59 0.03 -15.28
N GLY A 88 -5.83 -1.05 -15.01
CA GLY A 88 -5.73 -1.65 -13.68
C GLY A 88 -5.26 -0.65 -12.61
N GLY A 89 -4.25 0.16 -12.93
CA GLY A 89 -3.75 1.20 -12.03
C GLY A 89 -4.79 2.27 -11.70
N ILE A 90 -5.59 2.70 -12.69
CA ILE A 90 -6.68 3.67 -12.49
C ILE A 90 -7.78 3.07 -11.60
N VAL A 91 -8.16 1.81 -11.85
CA VAL A 91 -9.15 1.09 -11.04
C VAL A 91 -8.70 1.00 -9.58
N LEU A 92 -7.44 0.66 -9.34
CA LEU A 92 -6.87 0.62 -7.98
C LEU A 92 -6.85 2.01 -7.32
N HIS A 93 -6.49 3.07 -8.08
CA HIS A 93 -6.52 4.44 -7.56
C HIS A 93 -7.92 4.86 -7.12
N GLN A 94 -8.96 4.40 -7.82
CA GLN A 94 -10.37 4.65 -7.49
C GLN A 94 -10.87 3.85 -6.27
N GLY A 95 -10.01 3.11 -5.58
CA GLY A 95 -10.37 2.30 -4.42
C GLY A 95 -11.21 1.07 -4.77
N ARG A 96 -11.03 0.53 -5.97
CA ARG A 96 -11.75 -0.63 -6.49
C ARG A 96 -10.86 -1.86 -6.59
N ILE A 97 -11.46 -3.02 -6.82
CA ILE A 97 -10.76 -4.28 -7.05
C ILE A 97 -10.45 -4.41 -8.54
N ALA A 98 -9.17 -4.58 -8.85
CA ALA A 98 -8.69 -4.91 -10.20
C ALA A 98 -8.35 -6.40 -10.24
N GLU A 99 -9.23 -7.21 -10.85
CA GLU A 99 -8.96 -8.62 -11.12
C GLU A 99 -8.03 -8.74 -12.33
N MET A 100 -6.86 -9.34 -12.11
CA MET A 100 -5.87 -9.58 -13.14
C MET A 100 -5.35 -11.02 -13.04
N LYS A 101 -5.18 -11.70 -14.17
CA LYS A 101 -4.66 -13.07 -14.20
C LYS A 101 -3.19 -13.11 -13.76
N THR A 102 -2.78 -14.29 -13.33
CA THR A 102 -1.36 -14.57 -13.07
C THR A 102 -0.53 -14.31 -14.32
N GLY A 103 0.59 -13.61 -14.16
CA GLY A 103 1.49 -13.24 -15.28
C GLY A 103 1.14 -11.93 -15.99
N GLU A 104 0.02 -11.26 -15.68
CA GLU A 104 -0.36 -9.97 -16.31
C GLU A 104 0.38 -8.75 -15.68
N GLY A 105 1.30 -8.98 -14.76
CA GLY A 105 2.17 -7.94 -14.22
C GLY A 105 1.53 -7.08 -13.12
N LYS A 106 0.69 -7.65 -12.24
CA LYS A 106 0.06 -6.96 -11.11
C LYS A 106 1.04 -6.11 -10.29
N THR A 107 2.24 -6.64 -10.04
CA THR A 107 3.28 -5.94 -9.29
C THR A 107 3.71 -4.61 -9.95
N LEU A 108 3.82 -4.60 -11.29
CA LEU A 108 4.09 -3.37 -12.05
C LEU A 108 2.91 -2.41 -12.02
N VAL A 109 1.68 -2.92 -12.13
CA VAL A 109 0.45 -2.11 -12.05
C VAL A 109 0.38 -1.34 -10.75
N ALA A 110 0.72 -1.96 -9.63
CA ALA A 110 0.71 -1.34 -8.30
C ALA A 110 1.60 -0.10 -8.21
N THR A 111 2.66 0.01 -9.02
CA THR A 111 3.57 1.17 -9.00
C THR A 111 2.87 2.46 -9.43
N LEU A 112 1.91 2.39 -10.33
CA LEU A 112 1.19 3.54 -10.89
C LEU A 112 0.39 4.29 -9.81
N PRO A 113 -0.61 3.66 -9.16
CA PRO A 113 -1.38 4.31 -8.10
C PRO A 113 -0.55 4.54 -6.83
N ALA A 114 0.48 3.72 -6.56
CA ALA A 114 1.35 3.92 -5.42
C ALA A 114 2.13 5.25 -5.55
N TYR A 115 2.73 5.52 -6.70
CA TYR A 115 3.41 6.78 -6.97
C TYR A 115 2.45 7.98 -6.83
N LEU A 116 1.31 7.93 -7.53
CA LEU A 116 0.33 9.02 -7.51
C LEU A 116 -0.13 9.38 -6.09
N ASN A 117 -0.51 8.38 -5.30
CA ASN A 117 -1.00 8.61 -3.94
C ASN A 117 0.13 9.00 -2.96
N ALA A 118 1.37 8.57 -3.20
CA ALA A 118 2.53 8.97 -2.41
C ALA A 118 2.87 10.46 -2.53
N LEU A 119 2.49 11.12 -3.63
CA LEU A 119 2.69 12.55 -3.83
C LEU A 119 2.00 13.41 -2.76
N THR A 120 0.96 12.90 -2.11
CA THR A 120 0.27 13.58 -1.00
C THR A 120 1.13 13.70 0.27
N GLY A 121 2.24 12.97 0.38
CA GLY A 121 3.09 12.91 1.57
C GLY A 121 2.48 12.15 2.75
N ARG A 122 1.26 11.60 2.63
CA ARG A 122 0.57 10.89 3.72
C ARG A 122 0.96 9.42 3.86
N GLY A 123 1.74 8.88 2.93
CA GLY A 123 2.19 7.50 2.90
C GLY A 123 1.24 6.55 2.19
N VAL A 124 1.85 5.58 1.50
CA VAL A 124 1.16 4.50 0.80
C VAL A 124 1.67 3.17 1.33
N HIS A 125 0.76 2.23 1.59
CA HIS A 125 1.10 0.87 2.02
C HIS A 125 0.85 -0.10 0.87
N ILE A 126 1.83 -0.95 0.57
CA ILE A 126 1.69 -2.09 -0.36
C ILE A 126 1.79 -3.36 0.46
N VAL A 127 0.67 -4.06 0.58
CA VAL A 127 0.49 -5.20 1.46
C VAL A 127 0.56 -6.49 0.66
N THR A 128 1.41 -7.42 1.09
CA THR A 128 1.59 -8.75 0.50
C THR A 128 1.39 -9.84 1.54
N VAL A 129 1.38 -11.10 1.11
CA VAL A 129 1.13 -12.25 1.99
C VAL A 129 2.36 -12.75 2.77
N ASN A 130 3.59 -12.42 2.34
CA ASN A 130 4.80 -12.89 3.02
C ASN A 130 6.00 -11.96 2.83
N ASP A 131 7.00 -12.11 3.71
CA ASP A 131 8.21 -11.29 3.75
C ASP A 131 9.05 -11.39 2.47
N TYR A 132 9.06 -12.57 1.81
CA TYR A 132 9.80 -12.75 0.57
C TYR A 132 9.25 -11.84 -0.54
N LEU A 133 7.94 -11.81 -0.73
CA LEU A 133 7.28 -10.96 -1.72
C LEU A 133 7.45 -9.48 -1.36
N ALA A 134 7.24 -9.11 -0.09
CA ALA A 134 7.43 -7.74 0.37
C ALA A 134 8.86 -7.23 0.07
N LYS A 135 9.87 -8.04 0.36
CA LYS A 135 11.27 -7.72 0.09
C LYS A 135 11.56 -7.65 -1.41
N ARG A 136 11.18 -8.68 -2.18
CA ARG A 136 11.38 -8.73 -3.63
C ARG A 136 10.78 -7.50 -4.31
N ASP A 137 9.54 -7.18 -3.99
CA ASP A 137 8.80 -6.11 -4.68
C ASP A 137 9.28 -4.72 -4.24
N SER A 138 9.64 -4.53 -2.96
CA SER A 138 10.26 -3.29 -2.49
C SER A 138 11.64 -3.03 -3.12
N GLU A 139 12.41 -4.08 -3.40
CA GLU A 139 13.70 -3.98 -4.07
C GLU A 139 13.53 -3.73 -5.58
N TRP A 140 12.65 -4.48 -6.23
CA TRP A 140 12.47 -4.44 -7.68
C TRP A 140 11.66 -3.22 -8.13
N MET A 141 10.42 -3.08 -7.71
CA MET A 141 9.57 -1.93 -8.05
C MET A 141 10.02 -0.65 -7.35
N GLY A 142 10.60 -0.77 -6.17
CA GLY A 142 11.20 0.34 -5.44
C GLY A 142 12.28 1.09 -6.23
N LYS A 143 12.91 0.46 -7.22
CA LYS A 143 13.85 1.17 -8.13
C LYS A 143 13.16 2.30 -8.88
N VAL A 144 11.93 2.09 -9.36
CA VAL A 144 11.13 3.10 -10.07
C VAL A 144 10.82 4.28 -9.14
N HIS A 145 10.33 3.96 -7.94
CA HIS A 145 9.98 5.00 -6.96
C HIS A 145 11.19 5.82 -6.52
N ARG A 146 12.32 5.16 -6.21
CA ARG A 146 13.56 5.83 -5.84
C ARG A 146 14.14 6.65 -7.00
N PHE A 147 14.04 6.17 -8.24
CA PHE A 147 14.43 6.92 -9.42
C PHE A 147 13.65 8.24 -9.52
N LEU A 148 12.36 8.22 -9.20
CA LEU A 148 11.48 9.38 -9.17
C LEU A 148 11.60 10.22 -7.87
N GLY A 149 12.56 9.91 -6.99
CA GLY A 149 12.84 10.69 -5.79
C GLY A 149 11.99 10.37 -4.57
N LEU A 150 11.21 9.28 -4.59
CA LEU A 150 10.42 8.83 -3.43
C LEU A 150 11.21 7.87 -2.55
N LYS A 151 10.95 7.92 -1.25
CA LYS A 151 11.50 6.98 -0.26
C LYS A 151 10.66 5.72 -0.19
N VAL A 152 11.33 4.57 -0.13
CA VAL A 152 10.70 3.25 -0.04
C VAL A 152 11.14 2.56 1.24
N GLY A 153 10.19 2.22 2.10
CA GLY A 153 10.35 1.45 3.32
C GLY A 153 9.91 -0.01 3.15
N LEU A 154 10.38 -0.86 4.04
CA LEU A 154 10.04 -2.28 4.08
C LEU A 154 9.78 -2.69 5.52
N ILE A 155 8.64 -3.34 5.76
CA ILE A 155 8.23 -3.93 7.04
C ILE A 155 8.21 -5.44 6.90
N VAL A 156 9.13 -6.09 7.60
CA VAL A 156 9.29 -7.55 7.67
C VAL A 156 9.58 -7.97 9.11
N HIS A 157 9.57 -9.26 9.37
CA HIS A 157 9.87 -9.80 10.69
C HIS A 157 11.27 -9.38 11.18
N GLY A 158 11.40 -9.18 12.49
CA GLY A 158 12.68 -8.93 13.17
C GLY A 158 13.16 -7.48 13.22
N LEU A 159 12.41 -6.51 12.66
CA LEU A 159 12.76 -5.10 12.74
C LEU A 159 12.56 -4.53 14.15
N THR A 160 13.46 -3.67 14.56
CA THR A 160 13.34 -2.86 15.78
C THR A 160 12.29 -1.75 15.62
N THR A 161 11.80 -1.19 16.73
CA THR A 161 10.83 -0.07 16.72
C THR A 161 11.33 1.11 15.88
N LYS A 162 12.61 1.48 16.00
CA LYS A 162 13.20 2.59 15.22
C LYS A 162 13.24 2.30 13.72
N GLU A 163 13.57 1.08 13.32
CA GLU A 163 13.57 0.67 11.92
C GLU A 163 12.16 0.67 11.35
N ARG A 164 11.16 0.22 12.13
CA ARG A 164 9.74 0.29 11.76
C ARG A 164 9.28 1.74 11.60
N GLN A 165 9.60 2.62 12.54
CA GLN A 165 9.29 4.05 12.44
C GLN A 165 9.89 4.67 11.17
N ALA A 166 11.14 4.38 10.87
CA ALA A 166 11.80 4.85 9.66
C ALA A 166 11.14 4.30 8.37
N ALA A 167 10.74 3.03 8.36
CA ALA A 167 10.08 2.40 7.23
C ALA A 167 8.67 2.97 7.00
N TYR A 168 7.87 3.17 8.05
CA TYR A 168 6.55 3.80 7.93
C TYR A 168 6.62 5.30 7.61
N ALA A 169 7.72 5.97 7.93
CA ALA A 169 7.95 7.37 7.53
C ALA A 169 8.31 7.54 6.05
N ALA A 170 8.55 6.45 5.31
CA ALA A 170 8.80 6.49 3.86
C ALA A 170 7.53 6.88 3.07
N ASP A 171 7.69 7.35 1.83
CA ASP A 171 6.57 7.71 0.96
C ASP A 171 5.73 6.48 0.59
N ILE A 172 6.39 5.33 0.37
CA ILE A 172 5.77 4.04 0.04
C ILE A 172 6.38 2.98 0.95
N THR A 173 5.55 2.23 1.67
CA THR A 173 5.96 1.17 2.59
C THR A 173 5.42 -0.18 2.12
N TYR A 174 6.31 -1.10 1.80
CA TYR A 174 5.99 -2.50 1.52
C TYR A 174 5.99 -3.29 2.82
N GLY A 175 5.10 -4.26 2.95
CA GLY A 175 5.09 -5.15 4.11
C GLY A 175 4.05 -6.24 4.01
N THR A 176 4.01 -7.13 5.00
CA THR A 176 3.01 -8.18 5.07
C THR A 176 1.78 -7.72 5.85
N ASN A 177 0.62 -8.33 5.54
CA ASN A 177 -0.61 -8.13 6.29
C ASN A 177 -0.41 -8.37 7.79
N ASN A 178 0.30 -9.46 8.16
CA ASN A 178 0.53 -9.84 9.55
C ASN A 178 1.39 -8.80 10.28
N GLU A 179 2.53 -8.41 9.72
CA GLU A 179 3.44 -7.44 10.37
C GLU A 179 2.76 -6.07 10.54
N MET A 180 2.06 -5.58 9.50
CA MET A 180 1.33 -4.30 9.59
C MET A 180 0.17 -4.38 10.58
N GLY A 181 -0.54 -5.52 10.63
CA GLY A 181 -1.61 -5.75 11.59
C GLY A 181 -1.10 -5.85 13.03
N PHE A 182 0.01 -6.54 13.27
CA PHE A 182 0.64 -6.58 14.60
C PHE A 182 1.20 -5.21 15.02
N ASP A 183 1.74 -4.43 14.09
CA ASP A 183 2.17 -3.05 14.40
C ASP A 183 0.97 -2.17 14.78
N TYR A 184 -0.15 -2.30 14.08
CA TYR A 184 -1.38 -1.60 14.45
C TYR A 184 -1.86 -1.96 15.87
N LEU A 185 -1.84 -3.27 16.21
CA LEU A 185 -2.21 -3.71 17.55
C LEU A 185 -1.24 -3.19 18.61
N ARG A 186 0.07 -3.23 18.35
CA ARG A 186 1.10 -2.69 19.26
C ARG A 186 0.93 -1.19 19.46
N ASP A 187 0.70 -0.43 18.40
CA ASP A 187 0.46 1.01 18.49
C ASP A 187 -0.77 1.36 19.34
N ASN A 188 -1.85 0.54 19.27
CA ASN A 188 -3.03 0.73 20.12
C ASN A 188 -2.80 0.35 21.59
N MET A 189 -1.69 -0.29 21.92
CA MET A 189 -1.30 -0.64 23.29
C MET A 189 -0.24 0.32 23.86
N CYS A 190 0.35 1.20 23.04
CA CYS A 190 1.37 2.15 23.46
C CYS A 190 0.79 3.20 24.40
N ILE A 191 1.55 3.52 25.47
CA ILE A 191 1.21 4.58 26.43
C ILE A 191 1.69 5.93 25.90
N TYR A 192 2.83 5.96 25.23
CA TYR A 192 3.48 7.18 24.75
C TYR A 192 3.42 7.26 23.23
N SER A 193 3.05 8.42 22.70
CA SER A 193 2.99 8.68 21.25
C SER A 193 4.35 8.52 20.55
N THR A 194 5.45 8.64 21.26
CA THR A 194 6.82 8.43 20.75
C THR A 194 7.14 6.97 20.44
N GLU A 195 6.35 6.04 20.96
CA GLU A 195 6.49 4.60 20.72
C GLU A 195 5.71 4.11 19.49
N LEU A 196 4.79 4.92 18.99
CA LEU A 196 4.02 4.61 17.79
C LEU A 196 4.94 4.45 16.59
N VAL A 197 4.70 3.42 15.79
CA VAL A 197 5.47 3.16 14.57
C VAL A 197 4.72 3.59 13.31
N GLN A 198 3.40 3.47 13.30
CA GLN A 198 2.55 3.87 12.17
C GLN A 198 2.12 5.33 12.27
N ARG A 199 1.92 5.98 11.12
CA ARG A 199 1.53 7.40 11.04
C ARG A 199 0.14 7.62 10.47
N GLY A 200 -0.71 6.60 10.49
CA GLY A 200 -2.04 6.63 9.88
C GLY A 200 -2.09 5.95 8.51
N HIS A 201 -3.29 5.80 8.00
CA HIS A 201 -3.59 5.02 6.81
C HIS A 201 -4.28 5.90 5.78
N ALA A 202 -3.53 6.38 4.77
CA ALA A 202 -4.05 7.24 3.72
C ALA A 202 -4.49 6.45 2.49
N PHE A 203 -3.65 5.50 2.05
CA PHE A 203 -3.91 4.66 0.89
C PHE A 203 -3.18 3.32 1.03
N ALA A 204 -3.86 2.24 0.68
CA ALA A 204 -3.27 0.91 0.68
C ALA A 204 -3.63 0.14 -0.61
N ILE A 205 -2.66 -0.62 -1.12
CA ILE A 205 -2.86 -1.62 -2.16
C ILE A 205 -2.63 -2.97 -1.51
N VAL A 206 -3.64 -3.83 -1.55
CA VAL A 206 -3.56 -5.20 -1.03
C VAL A 206 -3.42 -6.15 -2.21
N ASP A 207 -2.27 -6.80 -2.33
CA ASP A 207 -2.06 -7.87 -3.31
C ASP A 207 -2.53 -9.22 -2.74
N GLU A 208 -2.98 -10.12 -3.63
CA GLU A 208 -3.54 -11.42 -3.23
C GLU A 208 -4.65 -11.30 -2.18
N VAL A 209 -5.59 -10.42 -2.46
CA VAL A 209 -6.69 -10.03 -1.54
C VAL A 209 -7.59 -11.20 -1.14
N ASP A 210 -7.72 -12.22 -1.96
CA ASP A 210 -8.39 -13.49 -1.68
C ASP A 210 -7.73 -14.24 -0.54
N SER A 211 -6.40 -14.38 -0.55
CA SER A 211 -5.67 -14.99 0.57
C SER A 211 -5.82 -14.16 1.84
N ILE A 212 -5.66 -12.84 1.78
CA ILE A 212 -5.63 -11.99 2.97
C ILE A 212 -7.02 -11.78 3.55
N LEU A 213 -8.03 -11.45 2.72
CA LEU A 213 -9.35 -11.05 3.19
C LEU A 213 -10.39 -12.18 3.21
N ILE A 214 -10.09 -13.34 2.62
CA ILE A 214 -10.98 -14.50 2.60
C ILE A 214 -10.38 -15.67 3.35
N ASP A 215 -9.23 -16.19 2.91
CA ASP A 215 -8.66 -17.41 3.48
C ASP A 215 -8.17 -17.20 4.92
N GLU A 216 -7.47 -16.12 5.20
CA GLU A 216 -6.94 -15.76 6.51
C GLU A 216 -7.89 -14.90 7.34
N ALA A 217 -9.04 -14.49 6.81
CA ALA A 217 -9.96 -13.53 7.47
C ALA A 217 -10.47 -14.00 8.85
N ARG A 218 -10.47 -15.32 9.12
CA ARG A 218 -10.90 -15.90 10.40
C ARG A 218 -9.76 -16.12 11.38
N THR A 219 -8.52 -15.91 10.97
CA THR A 219 -7.35 -16.08 11.85
C THR A 219 -7.10 -14.79 12.62
N PRO A 220 -7.39 -14.75 13.94
CA PRO A 220 -7.19 -13.53 14.71
C PRO A 220 -5.70 -13.26 14.90
N LEU A 221 -5.31 -11.99 14.80
CA LEU A 221 -4.01 -11.54 15.28
C LEU A 221 -4.07 -11.38 16.80
N ILE A 222 -3.29 -12.16 17.53
CA ILE A 222 -3.31 -12.16 19.00
C ILE A 222 -1.94 -11.76 19.52
N ILE A 223 -1.89 -10.70 20.35
CA ILE A 223 -0.74 -10.36 21.18
C ILE A 223 -1.03 -10.88 22.58
N SER A 224 -0.25 -11.88 23.03
CA SER A 224 -0.29 -12.36 24.40
C SER A 224 0.94 -11.90 25.16
N GLY A 225 0.74 -11.29 26.33
CA GLY A 225 1.79 -11.04 27.30
C GLY A 225 1.73 -12.03 28.46
N GLN A 226 2.82 -12.23 29.19
CA GLN A 226 2.73 -12.87 30.48
C GLN A 226 1.88 -11.96 31.39
N GLY A 227 0.68 -12.39 31.74
CA GLY A 227 -0.09 -11.74 32.79
C GLY A 227 0.74 -11.72 34.07
N GLU A 228 0.70 -10.63 34.82
CA GLU A 228 1.25 -10.59 36.17
C GLU A 228 0.73 -11.84 36.89
N LYS A 229 1.67 -12.59 37.49
CA LYS A 229 1.31 -13.79 38.23
C LYS A 229 0.36 -13.39 39.35
N SER A 230 -0.94 -13.57 39.14
CA SER A 230 -1.96 -13.42 40.18
C SER A 230 -1.82 -14.46 41.32
N THR A 231 -0.80 -15.32 41.23
CA THR A 231 -0.45 -16.33 42.24
C THR A 231 -0.15 -15.75 43.60
N GLN A 232 0.42 -14.55 43.71
CA GLN A 232 0.70 -13.97 45.03
C GLN A 232 -0.57 -13.53 45.79
N LEU A 233 -1.57 -12.96 45.09
CA LEU A 233 -2.85 -12.59 45.70
C LEU A 233 -3.67 -13.84 46.10
N TYR A 234 -3.69 -14.90 45.27
CA TYR A 234 -4.32 -16.15 45.60
C TYR A 234 -3.65 -16.89 46.77
N ASP A 235 -2.32 -16.84 46.89
CA ASP A 235 -1.59 -17.43 48.00
C ASP A 235 -1.77 -16.65 49.32
N ILE A 236 -1.95 -15.34 49.26
CA ILE A 236 -2.25 -14.50 50.43
C ILE A 236 -3.68 -14.78 50.90
N ASP A 237 -4.64 -14.85 49.97
CA ASP A 237 -6.06 -15.11 50.30
C ASP A 237 -6.24 -16.53 50.86
N ARG A 238 -5.55 -17.53 50.34
CA ARG A 238 -5.56 -18.90 50.82
C ARG A 238 -4.91 -19.04 52.20
N LYS A 239 -3.92 -18.21 52.54
CA LYS A 239 -3.33 -18.18 53.89
C LYS A 239 -4.27 -17.48 54.88
N SER A 240 -4.93 -16.41 54.52
CA SER A 240 -5.89 -15.69 55.40
C SER A 240 -7.13 -16.56 55.68
N THR A 241 -7.62 -17.29 54.71
CA THR A 241 -8.78 -18.19 54.88
C THR A 241 -8.45 -19.39 55.80
N ARG A 242 -7.23 -19.91 55.77
CA ARG A 242 -6.80 -20.99 56.68
C ARG A 242 -6.59 -20.52 58.14
N LEU A 243 -6.22 -19.30 58.36
CA LEU A 243 -6.06 -18.72 59.70
C LEU A 243 -7.44 -18.45 60.40
N ASN A 244 -8.53 -18.20 59.64
CA ASN A 244 -9.87 -17.98 60.19
C ASN A 244 -10.68 -19.27 60.41
N SER A 245 -10.19 -20.43 59.98
CA SER A 245 -10.87 -21.72 60.18
C SER A 245 -10.32 -22.56 61.35
N SER A 246 -9.47 -21.97 62.21
CA SER A 246 -8.84 -22.63 63.36
C SER A 246 -9.21 -21.99 64.72
N HIS A 247 -10.47 -21.43 64.81
CA HIS A 247 -11.09 -21.06 66.08
C HIS A 247 -12.44 -21.70 66.26
#